data_1273e1aeef85a51b5ea577774813b182
#
_entry.id   1273e1aeef85a51b5ea577774813b182
#
_cell.length_a   1.000
_cell.length_b   1.000
_cell.length_c   1.000
_cell.angle_alpha   90.00
_cell.angle_beta   90.00
_cell.angle_gamma   90.00
#
_symmetry.space_group_name_H-M   'P 1'
#
loop_
_entity.id
_entity.type
_entity.pdbx_description
1 polymer ?
#
loop_
_entity_poly.entity_id
_entity_poly.type
_entity_poly.pdbx_seq_one_letter_code
_entity_poly.pdbx_strand_id
1 'polypeptide(L)'
;MDPGNYRPVSILNILSKVLERTVHTQLVGYLEKKDIIFDYQSGFRSGFSTDTCLINLSDHVRSEISKGNFVGMVMIDLRKAFDTVDFNILLSKLKTMGVGNTDWFRSYLTGRRQCVSVGGTESNFLDIECGVPQGSILGPILFLCYINDMSASLNCRLSLYADDSTLIASGRDIQTLSTFLSGELESCSKWLVDNKLSLHVDKCESIVFATKRKMKVCENFQVTCFGTLVRRVSSVKYLGVMLDENLSGESHVSAIIKKVSSRLSFLYRNSRLLDFQSKRTLCSALVQPFFDNSCSSWYSGVNTNLKNRLDVLQRKMVRYVLNMDFCSHVDSSHFRKLGWLKIEDRVRYFKLVHAFKIYKGLAPQYVCEFFTRSSSVHSYNTRGSQTDYFISRDDTRASYMINSFTYTAKLEWNRLPSDLKKISNLHKFKAITRAYLFESY
;
A
#
# COMPACT_ATOMS: atom_id res chain seq x y z
N MET A 1 -23.23 -21.87 -5.43
CA MET A 1 -22.45 -20.60 -5.32
C MET A 1 -23.10 -19.81 -4.20
N ASP A 2 -22.32 -19.30 -3.24
CA ASP A 2 -22.86 -18.52 -2.11
C ASP A 2 -23.11 -17.07 -2.59
N PRO A 3 -24.34 -16.56 -2.53
CA PRO A 3 -24.68 -15.17 -2.90
C PRO A 3 -23.88 -14.13 -2.09
N GLY A 4 -23.44 -14.48 -0.88
CA GLY A 4 -22.61 -13.62 -0.04
C GLY A 4 -21.25 -13.23 -0.62
N ASN A 5 -20.74 -14.01 -1.60
CA ASN A 5 -19.46 -13.79 -2.27
C ASN A 5 -19.53 -12.83 -3.47
N TYR A 6 -20.71 -12.38 -3.84
CA TYR A 6 -20.89 -11.42 -4.94
C TYR A 6 -20.90 -9.99 -4.42
N ARG A 7 -20.24 -9.09 -5.14
CA ARG A 7 -20.29 -7.65 -4.91
C ARG A 7 -21.15 -7.01 -6.01
N PRO A 8 -22.13 -6.18 -5.68
CA PRO A 8 -22.91 -5.45 -6.69
C PRO A 8 -22.02 -4.41 -7.37
N VAL A 9 -22.10 -4.31 -8.69
CA VAL A 9 -21.42 -3.26 -9.46
C VAL A 9 -22.46 -2.42 -10.16
N SER A 10 -22.47 -1.11 -9.87
CA SER A 10 -23.40 -0.16 -10.49
C SER A 10 -22.87 0.32 -11.83
N ILE A 11 -23.61 0.07 -12.90
CA ILE A 11 -23.33 0.62 -14.23
C ILE A 11 -24.07 1.95 -14.34
N LEU A 12 -23.34 3.05 -14.11
CA LEU A 12 -23.89 4.39 -14.13
C LEU A 12 -23.84 5.01 -15.53
N ASN A 13 -24.83 5.85 -15.84
CA ASN A 13 -24.89 6.63 -17.07
C ASN A 13 -23.66 7.56 -17.19
N ILE A 14 -23.18 7.78 -18.41
CA ILE A 14 -22.04 8.65 -18.70
C ILE A 14 -22.28 10.09 -18.21
N LEU A 15 -23.49 10.64 -18.40
CA LEU A 15 -23.83 11.97 -17.93
C LEU A 15 -23.77 12.09 -16.41
N SER A 16 -24.22 11.04 -15.68
CA SER A 16 -24.07 10.97 -14.23
C SER A 16 -22.60 11.02 -13.82
N LYS A 17 -21.71 10.30 -14.52
CA LYS A 17 -20.28 10.31 -14.25
C LYS A 17 -19.61 11.68 -14.47
N VAL A 18 -20.07 12.46 -15.47
CA VAL A 18 -19.60 13.84 -15.69
C VAL A 18 -19.98 14.72 -14.51
N LEU A 19 -21.24 14.66 -14.06
CA LEU A 19 -21.70 15.40 -12.90
C LEU A 19 -20.97 14.99 -11.63
N GLU A 20 -20.85 13.68 -11.39
CA GLU A 20 -20.09 13.13 -10.27
C GLU A 20 -18.63 13.63 -10.27
N ARG A 21 -17.97 13.69 -11.43
CA ARG A 21 -16.60 14.20 -11.55
C ARG A 21 -16.47 15.64 -11.10
N THR A 22 -17.44 16.48 -11.46
CA THR A 22 -17.47 17.90 -11.05
C THR A 22 -17.61 18.01 -9.53
N VAL A 23 -18.59 17.31 -8.95
CA VAL A 23 -18.80 17.32 -7.49
C VAL A 23 -17.61 16.70 -6.75
N HIS A 24 -17.05 15.60 -7.25
CA HIS A 24 -15.86 14.97 -6.68
C HIS A 24 -14.68 15.94 -6.63
N THR A 25 -14.42 16.67 -7.71
CA THR A 25 -13.30 17.64 -7.75
C THR A 25 -13.47 18.75 -6.71
N GLN A 26 -14.69 19.26 -6.55
CA GLN A 26 -15.01 20.28 -5.55
C GLN A 26 -14.90 19.73 -4.12
N LEU A 27 -15.49 18.55 -3.86
CA LEU A 27 -15.49 17.94 -2.54
C LEU A 27 -14.06 17.59 -2.10
N VAL A 28 -13.27 16.89 -2.95
CA VAL A 28 -11.89 16.53 -2.63
C VAL A 28 -11.04 17.77 -2.41
N GLY A 29 -11.18 18.79 -3.30
CA GLY A 29 -10.45 20.05 -3.14
C GLY A 29 -10.78 20.76 -1.83
N TYR A 30 -12.03 20.71 -1.37
CA TYR A 30 -12.44 21.25 -0.07
C TYR A 30 -11.84 20.46 1.09
N LEU A 31 -12.00 19.11 1.08
CA LEU A 31 -11.55 18.23 2.16
C LEU A 31 -10.02 18.28 2.34
N GLU A 32 -9.25 18.24 1.25
CA GLU A 32 -7.79 18.33 1.30
C GLU A 32 -7.30 19.74 1.72
N LYS A 33 -7.93 20.82 1.23
CA LYS A 33 -7.58 22.19 1.63
C LYS A 33 -7.81 22.47 3.10
N LYS A 34 -8.76 21.79 3.73
CA LYS A 34 -9.13 21.94 5.13
C LYS A 34 -8.51 20.89 6.05
N ASP A 35 -7.66 20.01 5.50
CA ASP A 35 -7.01 18.90 6.23
C ASP A 35 -8.03 18.05 7.02
N ILE A 36 -9.20 17.77 6.40
CA ILE A 36 -10.30 17.05 7.06
C ILE A 36 -10.07 15.55 7.05
N ILE A 37 -9.49 15.03 5.95
CA ILE A 37 -9.28 13.58 5.82
C ILE A 37 -8.13 13.15 6.72
N PHE A 38 -8.38 12.09 7.48
CA PHE A 38 -7.40 11.49 8.39
C PHE A 38 -6.05 11.23 7.69
N ASP A 39 -4.96 11.68 8.28
CA ASP A 39 -3.62 11.67 7.65
C ASP A 39 -3.14 10.28 7.23
N TYR A 40 -3.52 9.24 7.98
CA TYR A 40 -3.15 7.87 7.69
C TYR A 40 -4.19 7.11 6.86
N GLN A 41 -5.17 7.81 6.26
CA GLN A 41 -6.01 7.26 5.20
C GLN A 41 -5.29 7.41 3.85
N SER A 42 -4.90 6.30 3.26
CA SER A 42 -4.13 6.26 2.02
C SER A 42 -4.93 5.84 0.78
N GLY A 43 -6.15 5.34 0.97
CA GLY A 43 -7.01 4.92 -0.14
C GLY A 43 -7.63 6.10 -0.87
N PHE A 44 -7.72 6.03 -2.19
CA PHE A 44 -8.43 7.02 -3.05
C PHE A 44 -7.98 8.48 -2.92
N ARG A 45 -6.78 8.74 -2.41
CA ARG A 45 -6.20 10.08 -2.26
C ARG A 45 -5.06 10.31 -3.24
N SER A 46 -4.97 11.51 -3.80
CA SER A 46 -3.88 11.90 -4.71
C SER A 46 -2.56 12.01 -3.95
N GLY A 47 -1.48 11.46 -4.52
CA GLY A 47 -0.15 11.45 -3.87
C GLY A 47 0.06 10.28 -2.93
N PHE A 48 -1.00 9.60 -2.47
CA PHE A 48 -0.96 8.39 -1.64
C PHE A 48 -0.95 7.12 -2.51
N SER A 49 -0.43 6.04 -1.98
CA SER A 49 -0.36 4.75 -2.69
C SER A 49 -0.18 3.58 -1.70
N THR A 50 -0.38 2.36 -2.19
CA THR A 50 -0.01 1.15 -1.44
C THR A 50 1.47 1.17 -1.05
N ASP A 51 2.35 1.68 -1.91
CA ASP A 51 3.79 1.80 -1.65
C ASP A 51 4.06 2.71 -0.45
N THR A 52 3.46 3.92 -0.43
CA THR A 52 3.69 4.89 0.67
C THR A 52 3.14 4.36 1.99
N CYS A 53 2.00 3.67 1.97
CA CYS A 53 1.40 3.04 3.15
C CYS A 53 2.31 1.91 3.69
N LEU A 54 2.80 1.02 2.81
CA LEU A 54 3.71 -0.07 3.17
C LEU A 54 5.07 0.44 3.67
N ILE A 55 5.62 1.49 3.06
CA ILE A 55 6.85 2.14 3.51
C ILE A 55 6.65 2.65 4.94
N ASN A 56 5.56 3.38 5.18
CA ASN A 56 5.26 3.94 6.49
C ASN A 56 5.12 2.85 7.56
N LEU A 57 4.36 1.78 7.24
CA LEU A 57 4.18 0.65 8.17
C LEU A 57 5.51 -0.08 8.43
N SER A 58 6.21 -0.49 7.38
CA SER A 58 7.43 -1.31 7.53
C SER A 58 8.56 -0.56 8.25
N ASP A 59 8.73 0.74 7.97
CA ASP A 59 9.76 1.54 8.61
C ASP A 59 9.39 1.87 10.06
N HIS A 60 8.10 2.08 10.38
CA HIS A 60 7.63 2.20 11.75
C HIS A 60 7.91 0.91 12.55
N VAL A 61 7.52 -0.26 12.02
CA VAL A 61 7.77 -1.55 12.67
C VAL A 61 9.27 -1.76 12.91
N ARG A 62 10.12 -1.48 11.90
CA ARG A 62 11.58 -1.62 12.05
C ARG A 62 12.14 -0.67 13.10
N SER A 63 11.64 0.55 13.18
CA SER A 63 12.03 1.53 14.17
C SER A 63 11.71 1.05 15.58
N GLU A 64 10.50 0.56 15.82
CA GLU A 64 10.07 0.05 17.13
C GLU A 64 10.86 -1.21 17.54
N ILE A 65 11.08 -2.13 16.62
CA ILE A 65 11.92 -3.31 16.88
C ILE A 65 13.35 -2.89 17.23
N SER A 66 13.90 -1.86 16.58
CA SER A 66 15.25 -1.35 16.87
C SER A 66 15.39 -0.74 18.26
N LYS A 67 14.30 -0.18 18.80
CA LYS A 67 14.19 0.30 20.19
C LYS A 67 13.99 -0.84 21.21
N GLY A 68 13.89 -2.08 20.72
CA GLY A 68 13.68 -3.27 21.53
C GLY A 68 12.20 -3.55 21.86
N ASN A 69 11.25 -2.90 21.21
CA ASN A 69 9.81 -3.12 21.39
C ASN A 69 9.32 -4.34 20.59
N PHE A 70 8.21 -4.92 21.05
CA PHE A 70 7.31 -5.74 20.23
C PHE A 70 6.36 -4.81 19.49
N VAL A 71 5.94 -5.19 18.29
CA VAL A 71 4.90 -4.47 17.54
C VAL A 71 3.79 -5.44 17.22
N GLY A 72 2.60 -5.19 17.77
CA GLY A 72 1.39 -5.93 17.44
C GLY A 72 0.62 -5.21 16.35
N MET A 73 0.04 -5.98 15.44
CA MET A 73 -0.82 -5.47 14.37
C MET A 73 -2.06 -6.35 14.26
N VAL A 74 -3.22 -5.70 14.14
CA VAL A 74 -4.51 -6.36 13.91
C VAL A 74 -5.10 -5.85 12.62
N MET A 75 -5.32 -6.74 11.67
CA MET A 75 -6.00 -6.43 10.43
C MET A 75 -7.49 -6.67 10.58
N ILE A 76 -8.26 -5.66 10.24
CA ILE A 76 -9.72 -5.62 10.40
C ILE A 76 -10.35 -5.87 9.03
N ASP A 77 -11.26 -6.84 8.94
CA ASP A 77 -12.09 -7.09 7.77
C ASP A 77 -13.52 -6.61 8.03
N LEU A 78 -14.01 -5.69 7.20
CA LEU A 78 -15.35 -5.15 7.28
C LEU A 78 -16.29 -5.91 6.33
N ARG A 79 -17.49 -6.26 6.83
CA ARG A 79 -18.51 -6.90 5.98
C ARG A 79 -19.12 -5.90 5.02
N LYS A 80 -18.88 -6.05 3.70
CA LYS A 80 -19.52 -5.26 2.63
C LYS A 80 -19.52 -3.75 2.91
N ALA A 81 -18.40 -3.20 3.38
CA ALA A 81 -18.27 -1.86 3.93
C ALA A 81 -18.92 -0.76 3.04
N PHE A 82 -18.71 -0.81 1.72
CA PHE A 82 -19.31 0.14 0.78
C PHE A 82 -20.83 -0.01 0.64
N ASP A 83 -21.36 -1.21 0.82
CA ASP A 83 -22.77 -1.53 0.61
C ASP A 83 -23.64 -1.28 1.88
N THR A 84 -23.01 -1.04 3.03
CA THR A 84 -23.67 -0.85 4.32
C THR A 84 -23.63 0.58 4.84
N VAL A 85 -23.10 1.53 4.07
CA VAL A 85 -23.05 2.95 4.44
C VAL A 85 -24.45 3.51 4.67
N ASP A 86 -24.79 3.92 5.89
CA ASP A 86 -26.08 4.54 6.22
C ASP A 86 -26.12 5.98 5.70
N PHE A 87 -27.16 6.33 4.92
CA PHE A 87 -27.28 7.63 4.29
C PHE A 87 -27.40 8.77 5.29
N ASN A 88 -28.13 8.58 6.39
CA ASN A 88 -28.35 9.64 7.37
C ASN A 88 -27.09 9.92 8.17
N ILE A 89 -26.34 8.88 8.55
CA ILE A 89 -25.03 9.01 9.22
C ILE A 89 -24.06 9.72 8.28
N LEU A 90 -23.97 9.29 7.02
CA LEU A 90 -23.08 9.93 6.02
C LEU A 90 -23.41 11.42 5.85
N LEU A 91 -24.68 11.76 5.66
CA LEU A 91 -25.12 13.15 5.48
C LEU A 91 -24.84 14.00 6.72
N SER A 92 -25.03 13.42 7.93
CA SER A 92 -24.68 14.10 9.19
C SER A 92 -23.18 14.37 9.27
N LYS A 93 -22.33 13.37 8.94
CA LYS A 93 -20.88 13.54 8.93
C LYS A 93 -20.41 14.59 7.90
N LEU A 94 -20.97 14.58 6.69
CA LEU A 94 -20.68 15.60 5.68
C LEU A 94 -21.03 17.01 6.18
N LYS A 95 -22.16 17.17 6.86
CA LYS A 95 -22.56 18.43 7.49
C LYS A 95 -21.57 18.85 8.57
N THR A 96 -21.16 17.94 9.43
CA THR A 96 -20.15 18.19 10.49
C THR A 96 -18.78 18.58 9.89
N MET A 97 -18.41 18.01 8.75
CA MET A 97 -17.22 18.39 7.99
C MET A 97 -17.34 19.75 7.31
N GLY A 98 -18.50 20.44 7.40
CA GLY A 98 -18.73 21.75 6.80
C GLY A 98 -19.13 21.71 5.33
N VAL A 99 -19.57 20.57 4.81
CA VAL A 99 -20.10 20.46 3.45
C VAL A 99 -21.50 21.09 3.40
N GLY A 100 -21.63 22.21 2.70
CA GLY A 100 -22.82 23.08 2.78
C GLY A 100 -24.09 22.48 2.16
N ASN A 101 -24.01 21.83 1.02
CA ASN A 101 -25.20 21.33 0.29
C ASN A 101 -25.36 19.81 0.44
N THR A 102 -25.79 19.37 1.60
CA THR A 102 -26.04 17.94 1.86
C THR A 102 -27.28 17.39 1.17
N ASP A 103 -28.22 18.24 0.77
CA ASP A 103 -29.45 17.82 0.07
C ASP A 103 -29.17 17.29 -1.34
N TRP A 104 -28.14 17.84 -1.99
CA TRP A 104 -27.65 17.27 -3.25
C TRP A 104 -27.16 15.81 -3.06
N PHE A 105 -26.38 15.55 -2.02
CA PHE A 105 -25.91 14.19 -1.71
C PHE A 105 -27.06 13.28 -1.31
N ARG A 106 -28.06 13.80 -0.60
CA ARG A 106 -29.30 13.04 -0.30
C ARG A 106 -29.97 12.61 -1.59
N SER A 107 -30.23 13.54 -2.50
CA SER A 107 -30.83 13.26 -3.81
C SER A 107 -30.01 12.27 -4.64
N TYR A 108 -28.68 12.34 -4.56
CA TYR A 108 -27.76 11.41 -5.24
C TYR A 108 -27.86 9.98 -4.69
N LEU A 109 -28.04 9.81 -3.38
CA LEU A 109 -28.03 8.51 -2.70
C LEU A 109 -29.39 7.83 -2.68
N THR A 110 -30.49 8.58 -2.54
CA THR A 110 -31.86 8.06 -2.36
C THR A 110 -32.61 7.87 -3.68
N GLY A 111 -33.76 7.16 -3.61
CA GLY A 111 -34.62 6.92 -4.78
C GLY A 111 -34.03 5.95 -5.80
N ARG A 112 -33.02 5.19 -5.44
CA ARG A 112 -32.38 4.17 -6.29
C ARG A 112 -33.04 2.82 -6.08
N ARG A 113 -33.16 2.04 -7.15
CA ARG A 113 -33.73 0.69 -7.11
C ARG A 113 -32.79 -0.31 -7.78
N GLN A 114 -32.85 -1.56 -7.36
CA GLN A 114 -32.07 -2.64 -7.93
C GLN A 114 -32.92 -3.91 -8.09
N CYS A 115 -32.59 -4.71 -9.07
CA CYS A 115 -33.07 -6.07 -9.21
C CYS A 115 -31.88 -7.01 -9.52
N VAL A 116 -32.07 -8.30 -9.29
CA VAL A 116 -31.09 -9.34 -9.61
C VAL A 116 -31.53 -10.03 -10.90
N SER A 117 -30.64 -10.12 -11.89
CA SER A 117 -30.89 -10.84 -13.13
C SER A 117 -29.94 -12.03 -13.23
N VAL A 118 -30.48 -13.25 -13.38
CA VAL A 118 -29.73 -14.50 -13.50
C VAL A 118 -30.33 -15.34 -14.62
N GLY A 119 -29.55 -15.66 -15.63
CA GLY A 119 -30.01 -16.50 -16.75
C GLY A 119 -31.22 -15.94 -17.52
N GLY A 120 -31.37 -14.63 -17.57
CA GLY A 120 -32.50 -13.96 -18.24
C GLY A 120 -33.77 -13.82 -17.38
N THR A 121 -33.75 -14.28 -16.13
CA THR A 121 -34.84 -14.10 -15.17
C THR A 121 -34.49 -12.98 -14.21
N GLU A 122 -35.40 -12.02 -14.01
CA GLU A 122 -35.22 -10.86 -13.14
C GLU A 122 -36.08 -11.00 -11.88
N SER A 123 -35.52 -10.58 -10.74
CA SER A 123 -36.29 -10.40 -9.51
C SER A 123 -37.10 -9.13 -9.53
N ASN A 124 -38.02 -8.97 -8.56
CA ASN A 124 -38.66 -7.70 -8.33
C ASN A 124 -37.63 -6.60 -7.98
N PHE A 125 -37.95 -5.36 -8.35
CA PHE A 125 -37.16 -4.19 -7.94
C PHE A 125 -37.35 -3.92 -6.45
N LEU A 126 -36.24 -3.71 -5.76
CA LEU A 126 -36.20 -3.26 -4.36
C LEU A 126 -35.51 -1.92 -4.27
N ASP A 127 -35.96 -1.08 -3.35
CA ASP A 127 -35.31 0.20 -3.07
C ASP A 127 -33.97 -0.03 -2.36
N ILE A 128 -33.00 0.86 -2.65
CA ILE A 128 -31.68 0.85 -2.01
C ILE A 128 -31.74 1.83 -0.84
N GLU A 129 -31.63 1.32 0.38
CA GLU A 129 -31.74 2.11 1.62
C GLU A 129 -30.38 2.46 2.23
N CYS A 130 -29.30 1.81 1.79
CA CYS A 130 -27.94 2.04 2.26
C CYS A 130 -26.91 1.72 1.17
N GLY A 131 -25.67 2.09 1.41
CA GLY A 131 -24.54 1.82 0.53
C GLY A 131 -24.25 2.91 -0.48
N VAL A 132 -22.97 3.07 -0.79
CA VAL A 132 -22.52 3.95 -1.88
C VAL A 132 -22.34 3.13 -3.16
N PRO A 133 -22.72 3.66 -4.35
CA PRO A 133 -22.68 2.87 -5.58
C PRO A 133 -21.27 2.41 -5.93
N GLN A 134 -21.01 1.11 -5.94
CA GLN A 134 -19.74 0.55 -6.41
C GLN A 134 -19.62 0.72 -7.93
N GLY A 135 -18.61 1.47 -8.37
CA GLY A 135 -18.43 1.86 -9.78
C GLY A 135 -18.77 3.34 -10.06
N SER A 136 -19.21 4.09 -9.05
CA SER A 136 -19.34 5.55 -9.10
C SER A 136 -17.99 6.26 -8.87
N ILE A 137 -17.93 7.52 -9.26
CA ILE A 137 -16.77 8.39 -8.99
C ILE A 137 -16.82 8.93 -7.57
N LEU A 138 -18.02 9.17 -7.02
CA LEU A 138 -18.21 9.72 -5.68
C LEU A 138 -18.17 8.65 -4.58
N GLY A 139 -18.57 7.41 -4.86
CA GLY A 139 -18.63 6.35 -3.85
C GLY A 139 -17.37 6.23 -2.98
N PRO A 140 -16.18 6.17 -3.56
CA PRO A 140 -14.95 6.08 -2.79
C PRO A 140 -14.75 7.23 -1.80
N ILE A 141 -14.88 8.48 -2.24
CA ILE A 141 -14.66 9.64 -1.35
C ILE A 141 -15.76 9.77 -0.28
N LEU A 142 -17.00 9.41 -0.59
CA LEU A 142 -18.09 9.38 0.38
C LEU A 142 -17.83 8.32 1.47
N PHE A 143 -17.27 7.15 1.08
CA PHE A 143 -16.86 6.14 2.04
C PHE A 143 -15.71 6.65 2.92
N LEU A 144 -14.71 7.34 2.36
CA LEU A 144 -13.65 7.96 3.18
C LEU A 144 -14.23 8.94 4.20
N CYS A 145 -15.16 9.79 3.79
CA CYS A 145 -15.86 10.70 4.72
C CYS A 145 -16.60 9.92 5.82
N TYR A 146 -17.18 8.77 5.48
CA TYR A 146 -17.93 7.95 6.44
C TYR A 146 -17.08 7.37 7.54
N ILE A 147 -15.86 6.87 7.22
CA ILE A 147 -14.98 6.22 8.21
C ILE A 147 -13.96 7.17 8.82
N ASN A 148 -13.98 8.45 8.44
CA ASN A 148 -12.92 9.42 8.76
C ASN A 148 -12.67 9.61 10.27
N ASP A 149 -13.73 9.60 11.07
CA ASP A 149 -13.72 9.83 12.51
C ASP A 149 -13.44 8.55 13.35
N MET A 150 -13.21 7.41 12.69
CA MET A 150 -12.84 6.17 13.41
C MET A 150 -11.56 6.37 14.25
N SER A 151 -10.62 7.14 13.76
CA SER A 151 -9.36 7.41 14.47
C SER A 151 -9.58 8.10 15.82
N ALA A 152 -10.63 8.89 15.97
CA ALA A 152 -10.92 9.61 17.21
C ALA A 152 -11.40 8.68 18.34
N SER A 153 -11.85 7.46 18.03
CA SER A 153 -12.27 6.46 19.01
C SER A 153 -11.15 5.53 19.49
N LEU A 154 -9.93 5.71 18.97
CA LEU A 154 -8.81 4.80 19.18
C LEU A 154 -7.58 5.54 19.74
N ASN A 155 -6.85 4.88 20.64
CA ASN A 155 -5.59 5.38 21.20
C ASN A 155 -4.34 4.71 20.56
N CYS A 156 -4.55 3.69 19.73
CA CYS A 156 -3.48 3.05 18.96
C CYS A 156 -3.27 3.75 17.61
N ARG A 157 -2.17 3.42 16.94
CA ARG A 157 -1.94 3.87 15.58
C ARG A 157 -2.90 3.13 14.64
N LEU A 158 -3.70 3.90 13.92
CA LEU A 158 -4.61 3.40 12.88
C LEU A 158 -3.98 3.66 11.50
N SER A 159 -4.01 2.66 10.62
CA SER A 159 -3.67 2.79 9.21
C SER A 159 -4.86 2.36 8.37
N LEU A 160 -5.31 3.23 7.48
CA LEU A 160 -6.47 3.02 6.62
C LEU A 160 -6.06 3.01 5.14
N TYR A 161 -6.56 2.04 4.40
CA TYR A 161 -6.50 2.02 2.95
C TYR A 161 -7.89 1.66 2.40
N ALA A 162 -8.73 2.65 2.23
CA ALA A 162 -10.17 2.49 2.01
C ALA A 162 -10.82 1.70 3.17
N ASP A 163 -11.40 0.52 2.88
CA ASP A 163 -12.00 -0.40 3.85
C ASP A 163 -10.96 -1.27 4.60
N ASP A 164 -9.75 -1.44 4.05
CA ASP A 164 -8.68 -2.13 4.75
C ASP A 164 -8.20 -1.29 5.93
N SER A 165 -8.56 -1.70 7.14
CA SER A 165 -8.23 -1.03 8.40
C SER A 165 -7.25 -1.86 9.22
N THR A 166 -6.27 -1.21 9.84
CA THR A 166 -5.22 -1.90 10.60
C THR A 166 -4.89 -1.14 11.87
N LEU A 167 -5.02 -1.81 13.02
CA LEU A 167 -4.59 -1.31 14.33
C LEU A 167 -3.14 -1.72 14.56
N ILE A 168 -2.31 -0.80 15.05
CA ILE A 168 -0.89 -1.01 15.29
C ILE A 168 -0.54 -0.44 16.66
N ALA A 169 0.13 -1.23 17.49
CA ALA A 169 0.67 -0.77 18.75
C ALA A 169 2.05 -1.35 19.00
N SER A 170 2.84 -0.71 19.85
CA SER A 170 4.15 -1.17 20.25
C SER A 170 4.32 -1.13 21.77
N GLY A 171 5.09 -2.06 22.31
CA GLY A 171 5.33 -2.14 23.75
C GLY A 171 6.50 -3.05 24.09
N ARG A 172 7.02 -2.90 25.32
CA ARG A 172 8.14 -3.74 25.82
C ARG A 172 7.68 -5.07 26.38
N ASP A 173 6.43 -5.14 26.82
CA ASP A 173 5.83 -6.35 27.36
C ASP A 173 4.72 -6.87 26.44
N ILE A 174 4.76 -8.18 26.17
CA ILE A 174 3.86 -8.82 25.21
C ILE A 174 2.43 -8.94 25.74
N GLN A 175 2.28 -9.17 27.05
CA GLN A 175 0.97 -9.32 27.66
C GLN A 175 0.22 -8.00 27.69
N THR A 176 0.90 -6.93 28.12
CA THR A 176 0.35 -5.57 28.10
C THR A 176 -0.05 -5.17 26.69
N LEU A 177 0.79 -5.48 25.68
CA LEU A 177 0.50 -5.21 24.27
C LEU A 177 -0.74 -5.97 23.79
N SER A 178 -0.89 -7.24 24.15
CA SER A 178 -2.05 -8.07 23.83
C SER A 178 -3.34 -7.50 24.41
N THR A 179 -3.33 -7.16 25.69
CA THR A 179 -4.49 -6.56 26.41
C THR A 179 -4.87 -5.22 25.79
N PHE A 180 -3.88 -4.36 25.52
CA PHE A 180 -4.10 -3.04 24.91
C PHE A 180 -4.76 -3.18 23.53
N LEU A 181 -4.21 -4.02 22.64
CA LEU A 181 -4.79 -4.23 21.31
C LEU A 181 -6.18 -4.86 21.34
N SER A 182 -6.47 -5.71 22.32
CA SER A 182 -7.81 -6.26 22.51
C SER A 182 -8.82 -5.17 22.87
N GLY A 183 -8.46 -4.26 23.79
CA GLY A 183 -9.31 -3.11 24.15
C GLY A 183 -9.52 -2.14 22.99
N GLU A 184 -8.47 -1.88 22.19
CA GLU A 184 -8.58 -1.03 21.00
C GLU A 184 -9.47 -1.67 19.92
N LEU A 185 -9.40 -3.00 19.73
CA LEU A 185 -10.27 -3.72 18.81
C LEU A 185 -11.74 -3.69 19.26
N GLU A 186 -11.99 -3.79 20.56
CA GLU A 186 -13.34 -3.64 21.12
C GLU A 186 -13.87 -2.22 20.93
N SER A 187 -13.04 -1.20 21.15
CA SER A 187 -13.40 0.20 20.91
C SER A 187 -13.71 0.45 19.43
N CYS A 188 -12.89 -0.10 18.53
CA CYS A 188 -13.16 -0.07 17.11
C CYS A 188 -14.48 -0.75 16.76
N SER A 189 -14.74 -1.93 17.32
CA SER A 189 -15.99 -2.67 17.08
C SER A 189 -17.22 -1.91 17.56
N LYS A 190 -17.17 -1.22 18.70
CA LYS A 190 -18.26 -0.34 19.19
C LYS A 190 -18.50 0.79 18.21
N TRP A 191 -17.43 1.48 17.78
CA TRP A 191 -17.53 2.55 16.78
C TRP A 191 -18.18 2.05 15.47
N LEU A 192 -17.80 0.84 15.01
CA LEU A 192 -18.38 0.22 13.81
C LEU A 192 -19.89 0.00 13.99
N VAL A 193 -20.33 -0.53 15.12
CA VAL A 193 -21.75 -0.74 15.43
C VAL A 193 -22.52 0.57 15.44
N ASP A 194 -22.00 1.61 16.10
CA ASP A 194 -22.60 2.94 16.14
C ASP A 194 -22.75 3.56 14.74
N ASN A 195 -21.83 3.20 13.83
CA ASN A 195 -21.86 3.61 12.42
C ASN A 195 -22.52 2.57 11.50
N LYS A 196 -23.27 1.61 12.03
CA LYS A 196 -23.97 0.56 11.26
C LYS A 196 -23.08 -0.24 10.31
N LEU A 197 -21.79 -0.33 10.66
CA LEU A 197 -20.82 -1.22 10.01
C LEU A 197 -20.64 -2.49 10.84
N SER A 198 -20.23 -3.57 10.19
CA SER A 198 -20.05 -4.86 10.87
C SER A 198 -18.63 -5.38 10.71
N LEU A 199 -18.01 -5.73 11.84
CA LEU A 199 -16.74 -6.43 11.90
C LEU A 199 -16.94 -7.91 11.53
N HIS A 200 -16.01 -8.46 10.74
CA HIS A 200 -15.95 -9.90 10.48
C HIS A 200 -14.81 -10.52 11.30
N VAL A 201 -15.05 -10.79 12.59
CA VAL A 201 -14.02 -11.26 13.54
C VAL A 201 -13.27 -12.49 13.02
N ASP A 202 -13.99 -13.45 12.42
CA ASP A 202 -13.39 -14.68 11.89
C ASP A 202 -12.38 -14.45 10.74
N LYS A 203 -12.45 -13.31 10.06
CA LYS A 203 -11.51 -12.92 9.00
C LYS A 203 -10.43 -11.94 9.48
N CYS A 204 -10.59 -11.39 10.69
CA CYS A 204 -9.55 -10.59 11.29
C CYS A 204 -8.32 -11.45 11.57
N GLU A 205 -7.17 -10.88 11.33
CA GLU A 205 -5.87 -11.53 11.58
C GLU A 205 -5.00 -10.65 12.48
N SER A 206 -4.29 -11.29 13.41
CA SER A 206 -3.30 -10.61 14.24
C SER A 206 -1.90 -11.16 13.97
N ILE A 207 -0.91 -10.28 14.00
CA ILE A 207 0.50 -10.61 13.88
C ILE A 207 1.32 -9.79 14.86
N VAL A 208 2.39 -10.36 15.37
CA VAL A 208 3.36 -9.65 16.20
C VAL A 208 4.72 -9.68 15.54
N PHE A 209 5.37 -8.54 15.47
CA PHE A 209 6.71 -8.36 14.93
C PHE A 209 7.71 -8.22 16.07
N ALA A 210 8.83 -8.94 15.97
CA ALA A 210 9.92 -8.88 16.95
C ALA A 210 11.24 -9.34 16.34
N THR A 211 12.33 -9.19 17.11
CA THR A 211 13.59 -9.82 16.73
C THR A 211 13.49 -11.33 16.85
N LYS A 212 14.27 -12.08 16.05
CA LYS A 212 14.30 -13.55 16.11
C LYS A 212 14.53 -14.10 17.53
N ARG A 213 15.31 -13.40 18.36
CA ARG A 213 15.57 -13.81 19.75
C ARG A 213 14.33 -13.69 20.64
N LYS A 214 13.47 -12.70 20.38
CA LYS A 214 12.26 -12.44 21.17
C LYS A 214 11.04 -13.24 20.70
N MET A 215 11.09 -13.89 19.54
CA MET A 215 9.94 -14.61 18.98
C MET A 215 9.40 -15.73 19.90
N LYS A 216 10.25 -16.37 20.72
CA LYS A 216 9.80 -17.38 21.69
C LYS A 216 8.82 -16.79 22.73
N VAL A 217 9.05 -15.55 23.17
CA VAL A 217 8.16 -14.86 24.11
C VAL A 217 6.85 -14.46 23.44
N CYS A 218 6.85 -14.30 22.13
CA CYS A 218 5.66 -13.92 21.36
C CYS A 218 4.60 -15.03 21.30
N GLU A 219 4.90 -16.28 21.69
CA GLU A 219 3.91 -17.38 21.69
C GLU A 219 2.65 -17.02 22.50
N ASN A 220 2.81 -16.21 23.54
CA ASN A 220 1.72 -15.75 24.40
C ASN A 220 0.94 -14.53 23.84
N PHE A 221 1.29 -14.03 22.64
CA PHE A 221 0.56 -12.91 22.02
C PHE A 221 -0.81 -13.40 21.53
N GLN A 222 -1.87 -12.90 22.13
CA GLN A 222 -3.25 -13.22 21.81
C GLN A 222 -4.10 -11.95 21.86
N VAL A 223 -4.85 -11.69 20.82
CA VAL A 223 -5.80 -10.57 20.75
C VAL A 223 -7.20 -11.14 20.73
N THR A 224 -8.09 -10.58 21.54
CA THR A 224 -9.51 -10.96 21.60
C THR A 224 -10.40 -9.77 21.25
N CYS A 225 -11.61 -10.07 20.79
CA CYS A 225 -12.68 -9.11 20.58
C CYS A 225 -13.94 -9.66 21.27
N PHE A 226 -14.37 -9.03 22.36
CA PHE A 226 -15.48 -9.50 23.23
C PHE A 226 -15.36 -11.00 23.57
N GLY A 227 -14.17 -11.44 23.97
CA GLY A 227 -13.88 -12.84 24.32
C GLY A 227 -13.63 -13.77 23.14
N THR A 228 -13.89 -13.37 21.90
CA THR A 228 -13.57 -14.15 20.70
C THR A 228 -12.11 -13.95 20.32
N LEU A 229 -11.35 -15.05 20.18
CA LEU A 229 -9.94 -15.00 19.82
C LEU A 229 -9.77 -14.62 18.34
N VAL A 230 -8.98 -13.59 18.07
CA VAL A 230 -8.54 -13.22 16.71
C VAL A 230 -7.42 -14.16 16.26
N ARG A 231 -7.53 -14.68 15.06
CA ARG A 231 -6.54 -15.61 14.50
C ARG A 231 -5.16 -14.98 14.43
N ARG A 232 -4.21 -15.52 15.16
CA ARG A 232 -2.81 -15.15 15.03
C ARG A 232 -2.18 -15.85 13.83
N VAL A 233 -1.39 -15.11 13.06
CA VAL A 233 -0.66 -15.61 11.88
C VAL A 233 0.83 -15.25 11.96
N SER A 234 1.69 -16.09 11.38
CA SER A 234 3.13 -15.83 11.26
C SER A 234 3.49 -14.97 10.04
N SER A 235 2.58 -14.86 9.10
CA SER A 235 2.69 -13.95 7.96
C SER A 235 1.31 -13.50 7.50
N VAL A 236 1.19 -12.24 7.12
CA VAL A 236 -0.07 -11.61 6.72
C VAL A 236 0.07 -10.93 5.37
N LYS A 237 -0.97 -10.95 4.58
CA LYS A 237 -1.02 -10.22 3.30
C LYS A 237 -1.55 -8.81 3.54
N TYR A 238 -0.68 -7.82 3.45
CA TYR A 238 -1.06 -6.41 3.59
C TYR A 238 -0.79 -5.65 2.29
N LEU A 239 -1.83 -5.05 1.69
CA LEU A 239 -1.77 -4.29 0.44
C LEU A 239 -0.96 -4.99 -0.67
N GLY A 240 -1.13 -6.29 -0.80
CA GLY A 240 -0.48 -7.09 -1.85
C GLY A 240 0.90 -7.65 -1.49
N VAL A 241 1.50 -7.25 -0.36
CA VAL A 241 2.78 -7.76 0.15
C VAL A 241 2.55 -8.72 1.31
N MET A 242 3.30 -9.83 1.36
CA MET A 242 3.31 -10.73 2.50
C MET A 242 4.33 -10.20 3.53
N LEU A 243 3.86 -9.82 4.70
CA LEU A 243 4.69 -9.39 5.83
C LEU A 243 4.83 -10.58 6.80
N ASP A 244 6.04 -10.98 7.08
CA ASP A 244 6.36 -12.00 8.09
C ASP A 244 6.82 -11.35 9.40
N GLU A 245 6.71 -12.07 10.51
CA GLU A 245 6.99 -11.62 11.88
C GLU A 245 8.37 -10.97 12.07
N ASN A 246 9.31 -11.22 11.17
CA ASN A 246 10.67 -10.67 11.21
C ASN A 246 10.95 -9.61 10.13
N LEU A 247 9.96 -9.31 9.28
CA LEU A 247 10.11 -8.49 8.08
C LEU A 247 11.29 -8.94 7.19
N SER A 248 11.49 -10.26 7.08
CA SER A 248 12.56 -10.87 6.27
C SER A 248 12.28 -10.86 4.78
N GLY A 249 11.01 -10.72 4.39
CA GLY A 249 10.52 -10.81 3.01
C GLY A 249 10.52 -12.23 2.43
N GLU A 250 10.82 -13.25 3.21
CA GLU A 250 10.90 -14.64 2.75
C GLU A 250 9.55 -15.15 2.25
N SER A 251 8.49 -14.94 3.01
CA SER A 251 7.12 -15.30 2.63
C SER A 251 6.69 -14.61 1.34
N HIS A 252 7.04 -13.33 1.18
CA HIS A 252 6.69 -12.56 -0.02
C HIS A 252 7.45 -13.04 -1.25
N VAL A 253 8.78 -13.22 -1.14
CA VAL A 253 9.61 -13.72 -2.24
C VAL A 253 9.17 -15.11 -2.67
N SER A 254 8.84 -15.99 -1.73
CA SER A 254 8.31 -17.33 -2.02
C SER A 254 7.00 -17.28 -2.81
N ALA A 255 6.10 -16.36 -2.45
CA ALA A 255 4.86 -16.12 -3.18
C ALA A 255 5.12 -15.56 -4.60
N ILE A 256 6.08 -14.64 -4.76
CA ILE A 256 6.50 -14.11 -6.07
C ILE A 256 7.05 -15.24 -6.93
N ILE A 257 7.98 -16.06 -6.40
CA ILE A 257 8.59 -17.17 -7.15
C ILE A 257 7.50 -18.12 -7.68
N LYS A 258 6.54 -18.50 -6.85
CA LYS A 258 5.42 -19.37 -7.26
C LYS A 258 4.60 -18.76 -8.40
N LYS A 259 4.20 -17.48 -8.26
CA LYS A 259 3.39 -16.77 -9.26
C LYS A 259 4.14 -16.56 -10.57
N VAL A 260 5.38 -16.07 -10.49
CA VAL A 260 6.22 -15.80 -11.67
C VAL A 260 6.56 -17.08 -12.41
N SER A 261 6.91 -18.17 -11.70
CA SER A 261 7.17 -19.47 -12.33
C SER A 261 5.96 -19.99 -13.07
N SER A 262 4.77 -19.91 -12.48
CA SER A 262 3.51 -20.31 -13.12
C SER A 262 3.24 -19.48 -14.39
N ARG A 263 3.40 -18.15 -14.33
CA ARG A 263 3.21 -17.26 -15.50
C ARG A 263 4.21 -17.54 -16.60
N LEU A 264 5.50 -17.70 -16.27
CA LEU A 264 6.52 -18.02 -17.25
C LEU A 264 6.27 -19.38 -17.90
N SER A 265 5.86 -20.41 -17.15
CA SER A 265 5.50 -21.71 -17.70
C SER A 265 4.35 -21.62 -18.71
N PHE A 266 3.34 -20.80 -18.41
CA PHE A 266 2.24 -20.53 -19.37
C PHE A 266 2.76 -19.84 -20.64
N LEU A 267 3.59 -18.81 -20.50
CA LEU A 267 4.16 -18.06 -21.62
C LEU A 267 5.06 -18.95 -22.50
N TYR A 268 5.89 -19.80 -21.88
CA TYR A 268 6.76 -20.74 -22.63
C TYR A 268 5.97 -21.73 -23.47
N ARG A 269 4.86 -22.28 -22.96
CA ARG A 269 3.99 -23.20 -23.71
C ARG A 269 3.42 -22.56 -24.97
N ASN A 270 3.18 -21.26 -24.95
CA ASN A 270 2.62 -20.50 -26.07
C ASN A 270 3.68 -19.74 -26.89
N SER A 271 4.97 -20.00 -26.63
CA SER A 271 6.08 -19.21 -27.19
C SER A 271 6.12 -19.21 -28.71
N ARG A 272 5.75 -20.33 -29.37
CA ARG A 272 5.80 -20.47 -30.84
C ARG A 272 4.79 -19.58 -31.58
N LEU A 273 3.74 -19.12 -30.89
CA LEU A 273 2.67 -18.30 -31.45
C LEU A 273 2.96 -16.80 -31.34
N LEU A 274 4.05 -16.41 -30.68
CA LEU A 274 4.29 -15.04 -30.28
C LEU A 274 5.61 -14.52 -30.90
N ASP A 275 5.55 -13.34 -31.46
CA ASP A 275 6.71 -12.60 -31.93
C ASP A 275 7.49 -11.94 -30.76
N PHE A 276 8.64 -11.34 -31.06
CA PHE A 276 9.48 -10.67 -30.09
C PHE A 276 8.74 -9.57 -29.31
N GLN A 277 7.98 -8.72 -30.01
CA GLN A 277 7.31 -7.59 -29.39
C GLN A 277 6.16 -8.04 -28.47
N SER A 278 5.39 -9.02 -28.88
CA SER A 278 4.34 -9.64 -28.09
C SER A 278 4.89 -10.31 -26.84
N LYS A 279 5.99 -11.08 -26.94
CA LYS A 279 6.66 -11.70 -25.78
C LYS A 279 7.14 -10.64 -24.79
N ARG A 280 7.78 -9.58 -25.28
CA ARG A 280 8.28 -8.46 -24.46
C ARG A 280 7.13 -7.76 -23.73
N THR A 281 6.04 -7.47 -24.43
CA THR A 281 4.85 -6.82 -23.88
C THR A 281 4.19 -7.70 -22.80
N LEU A 282 3.98 -8.98 -23.08
CA LEU A 282 3.39 -9.93 -22.15
C LEU A 282 4.25 -10.10 -20.88
N CYS A 283 5.57 -10.21 -21.03
CA CYS A 283 6.46 -10.26 -19.86
C CYS A 283 6.40 -8.97 -19.03
N SER A 284 6.38 -7.82 -19.68
CA SER A 284 6.28 -6.52 -18.99
C SER A 284 4.94 -6.33 -18.28
N ALA A 285 3.85 -6.85 -18.84
CA ALA A 285 2.50 -6.71 -18.26
C ALA A 285 2.17 -7.79 -17.22
N LEU A 286 2.57 -9.05 -17.44
CA LEU A 286 2.11 -10.18 -16.64
C LEU A 286 3.13 -10.70 -15.61
N VAL A 287 4.43 -10.37 -15.79
CA VAL A 287 5.49 -10.90 -14.93
C VAL A 287 6.19 -9.78 -14.16
N GLN A 288 6.60 -8.72 -14.84
CA GLN A 288 7.36 -7.64 -14.23
C GLN A 288 6.68 -6.95 -13.02
N PRO A 289 5.34 -6.75 -13.01
CA PRO A 289 4.66 -6.16 -11.87
C PRO A 289 4.84 -6.92 -10.54
N PHE A 290 5.10 -8.23 -10.59
CA PHE A 290 5.36 -8.99 -9.35
C PHE A 290 6.67 -8.60 -8.67
N PHE A 291 7.67 -8.19 -9.44
CA PHE A 291 8.94 -7.69 -8.90
C PHE A 291 8.84 -6.24 -8.43
N ASP A 292 7.98 -5.45 -9.08
CA ASP A 292 7.87 -4.00 -8.88
C ASP A 292 6.96 -3.63 -7.72
N ASN A 293 5.92 -4.43 -7.45
CA ASN A 293 4.90 -4.11 -6.47
C ASN A 293 5.53 -3.86 -5.10
N SER A 294 5.49 -2.61 -4.69
CA SER A 294 5.99 -2.12 -3.39
C SER A 294 7.42 -2.58 -3.04
N CYS A 295 8.25 -2.81 -4.05
CA CYS A 295 9.61 -3.36 -3.87
C CYS A 295 10.50 -2.47 -2.99
N SER A 296 10.21 -1.19 -2.90
CA SER A 296 10.91 -0.24 -2.02
C SER A 296 10.75 -0.58 -0.54
N SER A 297 9.63 -1.20 -0.12
CA SER A 297 9.33 -1.50 1.28
C SER A 297 9.93 -2.83 1.76
N TRP A 298 10.01 -3.85 0.89
CA TRP A 298 10.37 -5.22 1.31
C TRP A 298 11.75 -5.70 0.83
N TYR A 299 12.23 -5.27 -0.35
CA TYR A 299 13.42 -5.85 -0.98
C TYR A 299 14.71 -5.71 -0.15
N SER A 300 14.87 -4.61 0.58
CA SER A 300 16.09 -4.38 1.38
C SER A 300 16.27 -5.38 2.52
N GLY A 301 15.17 -5.92 3.06
CA GLY A 301 15.20 -6.95 4.11
C GLY A 301 15.51 -8.36 3.61
N VAL A 302 15.46 -8.58 2.30
CA VAL A 302 15.62 -9.90 1.69
C VAL A 302 17.08 -10.32 1.68
N ASN A 303 17.36 -11.55 2.08
CA ASN A 303 18.72 -12.10 2.07
C ASN A 303 19.25 -12.38 0.64
N THR A 304 20.56 -12.53 0.50
CA THR A 304 21.25 -12.71 -0.79
C THR A 304 20.75 -13.94 -1.56
N ASN A 305 20.47 -15.05 -0.88
CA ASN A 305 19.99 -16.27 -1.54
C ASN A 305 18.64 -16.03 -2.22
N LEU A 306 17.70 -15.40 -1.53
CA LEU A 306 16.38 -15.07 -2.09
C LEU A 306 16.48 -14.04 -3.22
N LYS A 307 17.38 -13.04 -3.12
CA LYS A 307 17.65 -12.09 -4.21
C LYS A 307 18.16 -12.84 -5.45
N ASN A 308 19.10 -13.77 -5.29
CA ASN A 308 19.60 -14.58 -6.40
C ASN A 308 18.49 -15.42 -7.05
N ARG A 309 17.54 -15.94 -6.27
CA ARG A 309 16.39 -16.68 -6.83
C ARG A 309 15.48 -15.77 -7.67
N LEU A 310 15.28 -14.51 -7.28
CA LEU A 310 14.55 -13.54 -8.09
C LEU A 310 15.31 -13.21 -9.38
N ASP A 311 16.63 -13.03 -9.33
CA ASP A 311 17.46 -12.78 -10.51
C ASP A 311 17.43 -13.94 -11.50
N VAL A 312 17.42 -15.18 -11.02
CA VAL A 312 17.25 -16.37 -11.87
C VAL A 312 15.93 -16.31 -12.64
N LEU A 313 14.83 -15.90 -11.98
CA LEU A 313 13.54 -15.74 -12.65
C LEU A 313 13.58 -14.62 -13.70
N GLN A 314 14.21 -13.50 -13.40
CA GLN A 314 14.34 -12.41 -14.36
C GLN A 314 15.19 -12.82 -15.58
N ARG A 315 16.28 -13.59 -15.36
CA ARG A 315 17.06 -14.15 -16.48
C ARG A 315 16.25 -15.14 -17.32
N LYS A 316 15.38 -15.95 -16.72
CA LYS A 316 14.43 -16.80 -17.47
C LYS A 316 13.51 -15.97 -18.35
N MET A 317 13.02 -14.84 -17.84
CA MET A 317 12.22 -13.89 -18.59
C MET A 317 12.97 -13.33 -19.82
N VAL A 318 14.23 -12.95 -19.62
CA VAL A 318 15.12 -12.45 -20.72
C VAL A 318 15.31 -13.52 -21.79
N ARG A 319 15.65 -14.76 -21.40
CA ARG A 319 15.81 -15.88 -22.35
C ARG A 319 14.53 -16.14 -23.15
N TYR A 320 13.38 -16.11 -22.48
CA TYR A 320 12.08 -16.27 -23.13
C TYR A 320 11.84 -15.24 -24.24
N VAL A 321 12.08 -13.95 -23.95
CA VAL A 321 11.81 -12.88 -24.91
C VAL A 321 12.80 -12.89 -26.06
N LEU A 322 14.07 -13.20 -25.80
CA LEU A 322 15.14 -13.22 -26.81
C LEU A 322 15.26 -14.55 -27.56
N ASN A 323 14.39 -15.54 -27.28
CA ASN A 323 14.45 -16.89 -27.82
C ASN A 323 15.84 -17.56 -27.61
N MET A 324 16.45 -17.35 -26.44
CA MET A 324 17.73 -17.93 -26.07
C MET A 324 17.52 -19.32 -25.46
N ASP A 325 18.52 -20.20 -25.63
CA ASP A 325 18.52 -21.49 -24.96
C ASP A 325 18.49 -21.38 -23.45
N PHE A 326 17.94 -22.38 -22.79
CA PHE A 326 17.75 -22.38 -21.33
C PHE A 326 19.08 -22.22 -20.57
N CYS A 327 20.16 -22.75 -21.09
CA CYS A 327 21.49 -22.67 -20.48
C CYS A 327 22.30 -21.43 -20.91
N SER A 328 21.82 -20.63 -21.87
CA SER A 328 22.55 -19.47 -22.36
C SER A 328 22.82 -18.47 -21.24
N HIS A 329 24.04 -17.91 -21.24
CA HIS A 329 24.38 -16.85 -20.31
C HIS A 329 23.60 -15.58 -20.60
N VAL A 330 23.10 -14.91 -19.55
CA VAL A 330 22.42 -13.62 -19.65
C VAL A 330 23.23 -12.56 -18.93
N ASP A 331 23.73 -11.62 -19.67
CA ASP A 331 24.52 -10.48 -19.20
C ASP A 331 23.77 -9.13 -19.32
N SER A 332 24.44 -8.03 -19.04
CA SER A 332 23.87 -6.68 -19.07
C SER A 332 23.45 -6.23 -20.48
N SER A 333 24.09 -6.74 -21.54
CA SER A 333 23.75 -6.36 -22.93
C SER A 333 22.34 -6.80 -23.32
N HIS A 334 21.94 -7.99 -22.85
CA HIS A 334 20.60 -8.53 -23.06
C HIS A 334 19.52 -7.68 -22.37
N PHE A 335 19.80 -7.18 -21.17
CA PHE A 335 18.90 -6.25 -20.45
C PHE A 335 18.78 -4.91 -21.19
N ARG A 336 19.91 -4.37 -21.70
CA ARG A 336 19.91 -3.15 -22.53
C ARG A 336 19.07 -3.34 -23.79
N LYS A 337 19.22 -4.45 -24.51
CA LYS A 337 18.44 -4.78 -25.72
C LYS A 337 16.94 -4.78 -25.47
N LEU A 338 16.51 -5.24 -24.29
CA LEU A 338 15.10 -5.25 -23.88
C LEU A 338 14.63 -3.91 -23.29
N GLY A 339 15.54 -3.01 -22.96
CA GLY A 339 15.25 -1.81 -22.21
C GLY A 339 14.78 -2.11 -20.78
N TRP A 340 15.25 -3.20 -20.17
CA TRP A 340 14.87 -3.61 -18.81
C TRP A 340 16.02 -3.38 -17.84
N LEU A 341 15.70 -2.78 -16.70
CA LEU A 341 16.60 -2.74 -15.55
C LEU A 341 16.64 -4.11 -14.85
N LYS A 342 17.80 -4.51 -14.32
CA LYS A 342 17.91 -5.62 -13.37
C LYS A 342 17.05 -5.33 -12.13
N ILE A 343 16.63 -6.37 -11.41
CA ILE A 343 15.74 -6.19 -10.23
C ILE A 343 16.33 -5.21 -9.24
N GLU A 344 17.60 -5.32 -8.90
CA GLU A 344 18.27 -4.42 -7.96
C GLU A 344 18.19 -2.95 -8.40
N ASP A 345 18.51 -2.66 -9.67
CA ASP A 345 18.43 -1.31 -10.22
C ASP A 345 16.99 -0.81 -10.38
N ARG A 346 16.02 -1.71 -10.58
CA ARG A 346 14.60 -1.34 -10.51
C ARG A 346 14.21 -0.89 -9.11
N VAL A 347 14.64 -1.61 -8.08
CA VAL A 347 14.39 -1.21 -6.69
C VAL A 347 15.05 0.13 -6.39
N ARG A 348 16.30 0.34 -6.82
CA ARG A 348 16.99 1.64 -6.73
C ARG A 348 16.21 2.73 -7.44
N TYR A 349 15.73 2.46 -8.65
CA TYR A 349 14.89 3.39 -9.41
C TYR A 349 13.63 3.80 -8.65
N PHE A 350 12.88 2.85 -8.10
CA PHE A 350 11.67 3.16 -7.34
C PHE A 350 11.96 3.93 -6.06
N LYS A 351 13.03 3.57 -5.33
CA LYS A 351 13.48 4.32 -4.15
C LYS A 351 13.85 5.77 -4.49
N LEU A 352 14.55 5.98 -5.59
CA LEU A 352 14.91 7.32 -6.06
C LEU A 352 13.68 8.13 -6.48
N VAL A 353 12.70 7.51 -7.11
CA VAL A 353 11.43 8.17 -7.46
C VAL A 353 10.65 8.56 -6.20
N HIS A 354 10.60 7.72 -5.17
CA HIS A 354 9.99 8.07 -3.89
C HIS A 354 10.77 9.17 -3.18
N ALA A 355 12.10 9.07 -3.12
CA ALA A 355 12.95 10.11 -2.53
C ALA A 355 12.77 11.46 -3.24
N PHE A 356 12.64 11.48 -4.56
CA PHE A 356 12.32 12.69 -5.32
C PHE A 356 10.95 13.27 -4.92
N LYS A 357 9.91 12.42 -4.83
CA LYS A 357 8.59 12.87 -4.41
C LYS A 357 8.61 13.47 -3.01
N ILE A 358 9.31 12.83 -2.07
CA ILE A 358 9.51 13.33 -0.70
C ILE A 358 10.26 14.67 -0.73
N TYR A 359 11.35 14.75 -1.51
CA TYR A 359 12.13 15.95 -1.66
C TYR A 359 11.34 17.14 -2.24
N LYS A 360 10.40 16.87 -3.17
CA LYS A 360 9.55 17.90 -3.80
C LYS A 360 8.23 18.15 -3.04
N GLY A 361 7.97 17.50 -1.91
CA GLY A 361 6.70 17.65 -1.16
C GLY A 361 5.50 17.04 -1.91
N LEU A 362 5.74 16.04 -2.77
CA LEU A 362 4.72 15.33 -3.54
C LEU A 362 4.32 13.99 -2.91
N ALA A 363 4.86 13.68 -1.74
CA ALA A 363 4.56 12.47 -0.97
C ALA A 363 3.70 12.81 0.26
N PRO A 364 2.96 11.84 0.83
CA PRO A 364 2.21 12.04 2.06
C PRO A 364 3.10 12.51 3.21
N GLN A 365 2.55 13.34 4.11
CA GLN A 365 3.27 13.92 5.23
C GLN A 365 3.91 12.84 6.12
N TYR A 366 3.18 11.76 6.40
CA TYR A 366 3.67 10.65 7.24
C TYR A 366 4.93 9.94 6.71
N VAL A 367 5.22 10.03 5.39
CA VAL A 367 6.49 9.54 4.83
C VAL A 367 7.54 10.63 4.87
N CYS A 368 7.16 11.89 4.65
CA CYS A 368 8.07 13.02 4.68
C CYS A 368 8.73 13.21 6.06
N GLU A 369 8.02 12.91 7.14
CA GLU A 369 8.50 13.00 8.53
C GLU A 369 9.76 12.17 8.82
N PHE A 370 9.97 11.08 8.09
CA PHE A 370 11.20 10.29 8.21
C PHE A 370 12.43 10.94 7.57
N PHE A 371 12.24 12.06 6.83
CA PHE A 371 13.31 12.65 6.03
C PHE A 371 13.60 14.09 6.48
N THR A 372 14.81 14.32 6.96
CA THR A 372 15.30 15.66 7.32
C THR A 372 16.28 16.14 6.26
N ARG A 373 16.05 17.31 5.68
CA ARG A 373 16.97 17.95 4.72
C ARG A 373 18.16 18.57 5.45
N SER A 374 19.33 18.55 4.83
CA SER A 374 20.50 19.25 5.35
C SER A 374 20.29 20.76 5.46
N SER A 375 19.58 21.34 4.49
CA SER A 375 19.24 22.77 4.46
C SER A 375 18.33 23.23 5.60
N SER A 376 17.57 22.33 6.23
CA SER A 376 16.68 22.68 7.36
C SER A 376 17.37 22.67 8.74
N VAL A 377 18.60 22.14 8.84
CA VAL A 377 19.32 21.96 10.12
C VAL A 377 20.49 22.90 10.27
N HIS A 378 21.12 23.32 9.18
CA HIS A 378 22.29 24.20 9.19
C HIS A 378 21.93 25.57 8.63
N SER A 379 21.99 26.61 9.49
CA SER A 379 21.82 28.01 9.10
C SER A 379 23.04 28.63 8.36
N TYR A 380 24.16 27.90 8.31
CA TYR A 380 25.38 28.35 7.63
C TYR A 380 25.50 27.72 6.24
N ASN A 381 25.86 28.53 5.24
CA ASN A 381 26.19 28.07 3.87
C ASN A 381 27.51 27.27 3.89
N THR A 382 27.47 26.02 4.27
CA THR A 382 28.58 25.09 4.08
C THR A 382 28.62 24.57 2.63
N ARG A 383 29.79 24.11 2.17
CA ARG A 383 29.88 23.42 0.84
C ARG A 383 28.86 22.27 0.73
N GLY A 384 28.43 21.67 1.83
CA GLY A 384 27.39 20.65 1.89
C GLY A 384 25.97 21.18 1.79
N SER A 385 25.67 22.44 2.16
CA SER A 385 24.32 23.01 2.02
C SER A 385 23.94 23.33 0.58
N GLN A 386 24.92 23.44 -0.33
CA GLN A 386 24.69 23.60 -1.76
C GLN A 386 24.32 22.27 -2.45
N THR A 387 24.58 21.13 -1.83
CA THR A 387 24.23 19.79 -2.31
C THR A 387 23.11 19.22 -1.47
N ASP A 388 21.89 19.59 -1.77
CA ASP A 388 20.67 19.10 -1.12
C ASP A 388 20.68 17.58 -0.85
N TYR A 389 21.06 17.18 0.36
CA TYR A 389 21.08 15.78 0.79
C TYR A 389 20.16 15.57 2.01
N PHE A 390 19.75 14.32 2.20
CA PHE A 390 19.03 13.93 3.41
C PHE A 390 20.00 13.55 4.52
N ILE A 391 19.74 14.05 5.73
CA ILE A 391 20.57 13.72 6.89
C ILE A 391 20.26 12.30 7.34
N SER A 392 21.31 11.50 7.47
CA SER A 392 21.24 10.21 8.17
C SER A 392 21.61 10.48 9.63
N ARG A 393 20.65 10.38 10.57
CA ARG A 393 20.95 10.43 12.00
C ARG A 393 21.65 9.14 12.41
N ASP A 394 22.57 9.21 13.37
CA ASP A 394 23.38 8.09 13.87
C ASP A 394 22.56 6.96 14.56
N ASP A 395 21.27 7.16 14.80
CA ASP A 395 20.34 6.15 15.35
C ASP A 395 20.18 4.90 14.47
N THR A 396 20.82 4.88 13.31
CA THR A 396 20.76 3.80 12.31
C THR A 396 21.70 2.62 12.57
N ARG A 397 22.46 2.61 13.67
CA ARG A 397 23.34 1.46 14.02
C ARG A 397 22.59 0.18 14.39
N ALA A 398 21.29 0.26 14.67
CA ALA A 398 20.47 -0.92 14.89
C ALA A 398 20.25 -1.67 13.57
N SER A 399 20.57 -2.95 13.54
CA SER A 399 20.59 -3.80 12.35
C SER A 399 19.26 -3.84 11.54
N TYR A 400 18.14 -3.56 12.19
CA TYR A 400 16.81 -3.54 11.54
C TYR A 400 16.58 -2.29 10.68
N MET A 401 17.09 -1.11 11.11
CA MET A 401 16.91 0.15 10.38
C MET A 401 17.74 0.22 9.09
N ILE A 402 18.86 -0.50 9.00
CA ILE A 402 19.69 -0.55 7.78
C ILE A 402 18.89 -1.07 6.58
N ASN A 403 17.89 -1.91 6.82
CA ASN A 403 17.01 -2.48 5.81
C ASN A 403 15.73 -1.66 5.58
N SER A 404 15.56 -0.52 6.25
CA SER A 404 14.41 0.36 6.05
C SER A 404 14.46 1.06 4.69
N PHE A 405 13.30 1.43 4.17
CA PHE A 405 13.21 2.32 3.02
C PHE A 405 13.89 3.66 3.33
N THR A 406 13.56 4.25 4.47
CA THR A 406 14.11 5.55 4.92
C THR A 406 15.63 5.59 4.86
N TYR A 407 16.30 4.58 5.40
CA TYR A 407 17.76 4.52 5.38
C TYR A 407 18.30 4.33 3.95
N THR A 408 17.80 3.33 3.25
CA THR A 408 18.33 2.97 1.92
C THR A 408 18.01 4.02 0.86
N ALA A 409 16.85 4.66 0.91
CA ALA A 409 16.49 5.72 -0.02
C ALA A 409 17.33 7.00 0.19
N LYS A 410 17.65 7.35 1.45
CA LYS A 410 18.58 8.45 1.76
C LYS A 410 19.96 8.18 1.17
N LEU A 411 20.49 6.96 1.33
CA LEU A 411 21.78 6.59 0.75
C LEU A 411 21.78 6.72 -0.78
N GLU A 412 20.76 6.17 -1.44
CA GLU A 412 20.65 6.24 -2.90
C GLU A 412 20.49 7.67 -3.39
N TRP A 413 19.65 8.49 -2.72
CA TRP A 413 19.49 9.91 -3.04
C TRP A 413 20.78 10.68 -2.88
N ASN A 414 21.51 10.49 -1.78
CA ASN A 414 22.72 11.22 -1.50
C ASN A 414 23.84 10.93 -2.50
N ARG A 415 23.85 9.71 -3.06
CA ARG A 415 24.81 9.28 -4.12
C ARG A 415 24.49 9.84 -5.51
N LEU A 416 23.28 10.36 -5.72
CA LEU A 416 22.92 10.91 -7.02
C LEU A 416 23.77 12.13 -7.39
N PRO A 417 24.14 12.29 -8.69
CA PRO A 417 24.71 13.52 -9.21
C PRO A 417 23.84 14.74 -8.90
N SER A 418 24.48 15.87 -8.62
CA SER A 418 23.78 17.12 -8.28
C SER A 418 22.79 17.58 -9.37
N ASP A 419 23.13 17.33 -10.64
CA ASP A 419 22.27 17.74 -11.76
C ASP A 419 20.95 16.99 -11.81
N LEU A 420 20.94 15.71 -11.41
CA LEU A 420 19.69 14.94 -11.26
C LEU A 420 18.81 15.47 -10.13
N LYS A 421 19.42 15.91 -9.03
CA LYS A 421 18.69 16.47 -7.86
C LYS A 421 18.03 17.81 -8.18
N LYS A 422 18.60 18.60 -9.10
CA LYS A 422 18.05 19.90 -9.55
C LYS A 422 16.81 19.79 -10.43
N ILE A 423 16.50 18.62 -10.97
CA ILE A 423 15.33 18.42 -11.82
C ILE A 423 14.07 18.76 -11.02
N SER A 424 13.15 19.55 -11.59
CA SER A 424 11.88 19.92 -10.96
C SER A 424 10.72 19.02 -11.38
N ASN A 425 10.73 18.50 -12.58
CA ASN A 425 9.64 17.73 -13.16
C ASN A 425 9.81 16.23 -12.90
N LEU A 426 8.81 15.58 -12.30
CA LEU A 426 8.84 14.16 -11.96
C LEU A 426 8.99 13.25 -13.19
N HIS A 427 8.34 13.59 -14.30
CA HIS A 427 8.43 12.77 -15.51
C HIS A 427 9.84 12.81 -16.11
N LYS A 428 10.43 14.00 -16.18
CA LYS A 428 11.81 14.19 -16.62
C LYS A 428 12.79 13.48 -15.68
N PHE A 429 12.59 13.58 -14.36
CA PHE A 429 13.40 12.88 -13.36
C PHE A 429 13.36 11.36 -13.57
N LYS A 430 12.16 10.78 -13.75
CA LYS A 430 12.00 9.35 -14.02
C LYS A 430 12.77 8.89 -15.26
N ALA A 431 12.68 9.64 -16.37
CA ALA A 431 13.35 9.29 -17.61
C ALA A 431 14.88 9.31 -17.47
N ILE A 432 15.43 10.40 -16.90
CA ILE A 432 16.88 10.58 -16.76
C ILE A 432 17.45 9.61 -15.72
N THR A 433 16.77 9.41 -14.58
CA THR A 433 17.21 8.43 -13.57
C THR A 433 17.26 7.01 -14.13
N ARG A 434 16.30 6.65 -14.97
CA ARG A 434 16.32 5.35 -15.65
C ARG A 434 17.52 5.23 -16.59
N ALA A 435 17.83 6.25 -17.39
CA ALA A 435 19.00 6.28 -18.27
C ALA A 435 20.30 6.17 -17.45
N TYR A 436 20.44 6.96 -16.39
CA TYR A 436 21.58 6.93 -15.46
C TYR A 436 21.84 5.53 -14.89
N LEU A 437 20.79 4.81 -14.49
CA LEU A 437 20.94 3.44 -13.99
C LEU A 437 21.32 2.44 -15.09
N PHE A 438 20.99 2.70 -16.36
CA PHE A 438 21.45 1.89 -17.47
C PHE A 438 22.94 2.11 -17.82
N GLU A 439 23.50 3.29 -17.55
CA GLU A 439 24.92 3.58 -17.80
C GLU A 439 25.84 2.76 -16.87
N SER A 440 25.33 2.32 -15.72
CA SER A 440 26.08 1.47 -14.78
C SER A 440 26.20 0.00 -15.19
N TYR A 441 25.71 -0.38 -16.37
CA TYR A 441 25.71 -1.79 -16.87
C TYR A 441 26.97 -2.13 -17.67
#